data_06c39ae712521c0e9e071d5ea515c9f0
#
_entry.id   06c39ae712521c0e9e071d5ea515c9f0
#
_cell.length_a   1.000
_cell.length_b   1.000
_cell.length_c   1.000
_cell.angle_alpha   90.00
_cell.angle_beta   90.00
_cell.angle_gamma   90.00
#
_symmetry.space_group_name_H-M   'P 1'
#
loop_
_entity.id
_entity.type
_entity.pdbx_description
1 polymer ?
#
loop_
_entity_poly.entity_id
_entity_poly.type
_entity_poly.pdbx_seq_one_letter_code
_entity_poly.pdbx_strand_id
1 'polypeptide(L)'
;PANTMRLATESADDQQKLAVLLDALGAQVEEGDRPSEQALCLIAPYGDDATTAANRFGVDAARTVCVDLLTDLSRHRTLMMTPATRPDMRAAAHALFARDGVGVTVIRDSVGFVAQRVLAMVVNLACDIAQQRIASPEDIDQAVRLGLGYPQGPLAWGDSLGPRRLLTILERMLNVTGDPRYRPSHWLRRRALLGLSLRLDEPSTI
;
A
#
# COMPACT_ATOMS: atom_id res chain seq x y z
N PRO A 1 -3.58 -22.09 -17.57
CA PRO A 1 -3.12 -20.96 -16.81
C PRO A 1 -3.91 -19.72 -17.24
N ALA A 2 -4.43 -18.95 -16.27
CA ALA A 2 -5.14 -17.71 -16.57
C ALA A 2 -4.13 -16.75 -17.21
N ASN A 3 -4.26 -16.55 -18.54
CA ASN A 3 -3.40 -15.63 -19.29
C ASN A 3 -3.97 -14.21 -19.33
N THR A 4 -5.20 -14.02 -18.85
CA THR A 4 -5.92 -12.76 -18.88
C THR A 4 -6.15 -12.25 -17.46
N MET A 5 -5.94 -10.94 -17.28
CA MET A 5 -5.95 -10.28 -15.98
C MET A 5 -6.90 -9.08 -16.00
N ARG A 6 -7.68 -8.92 -14.94
CA ARG A 6 -8.44 -7.69 -14.67
C ARG A 6 -7.76 -6.89 -13.59
N LEU A 7 -7.59 -5.59 -13.81
CA LEU A 7 -6.97 -4.68 -12.84
C LEU A 7 -8.01 -3.79 -12.17
N ALA A 8 -7.84 -3.59 -10.86
CA ALA A 8 -8.54 -2.55 -10.12
C ALA A 8 -7.60 -1.94 -9.08
N THR A 9 -7.38 -0.63 -9.17
CA THR A 9 -6.43 0.11 -8.33
C THR A 9 -7.07 1.38 -7.78
N GLU A 10 -6.37 2.05 -6.87
CA GLU A 10 -6.87 3.27 -6.21
C GLU A 10 -6.69 4.54 -7.06
N SER A 11 -5.79 4.50 -8.04
CA SER A 11 -5.49 5.64 -8.91
C SER A 11 -5.10 5.20 -10.32
N ALA A 12 -5.17 6.13 -11.27
CA ALA A 12 -4.69 5.89 -12.63
C ALA A 12 -3.17 5.61 -12.67
N ASP A 13 -2.39 6.26 -11.81
CA ASP A 13 -0.94 6.03 -11.71
C ASP A 13 -0.63 4.61 -11.23
N ASP A 14 -1.35 4.11 -10.23
CA ASP A 14 -1.19 2.74 -9.74
C ASP A 14 -1.60 1.73 -10.81
N GLN A 15 -2.66 2.02 -11.56
CA GLN A 15 -3.10 1.18 -12.67
C GLN A 15 -2.04 1.13 -13.77
N GLN A 16 -1.47 2.26 -14.14
CA GLN A 16 -0.40 2.34 -15.13
C GLN A 16 0.86 1.61 -14.66
N LYS A 17 1.26 1.80 -13.41
CA LYS A 17 2.41 1.11 -12.80
C LYS A 17 2.25 -0.40 -12.84
N LEU A 18 1.07 -0.90 -12.49
CA LEU A 18 0.79 -2.34 -12.51
C LEU A 18 0.68 -2.88 -13.94
N ALA A 19 0.05 -2.14 -14.86
CA ALA A 19 -0.08 -2.53 -16.27
C ALA A 19 1.29 -2.65 -16.95
N VAL A 20 2.19 -1.70 -16.74
CA VAL A 20 3.56 -1.73 -17.27
C VAL A 20 4.33 -2.96 -16.75
N LEU A 21 4.20 -3.27 -15.46
CA LEU A 21 4.83 -4.47 -14.90
C LEU A 21 4.26 -5.74 -15.52
N LEU A 22 2.95 -5.84 -15.69
CA LEU A 22 2.30 -7.02 -16.25
C LEU A 22 2.66 -7.23 -17.71
N ASP A 23 2.75 -6.17 -18.50
CA ASP A 23 3.22 -6.22 -19.89
C ASP A 23 4.66 -6.74 -19.96
N ALA A 24 5.55 -6.20 -19.12
CA ALA A 24 6.94 -6.70 -19.01
C ALA A 24 7.02 -8.17 -18.58
N LEU A 25 6.07 -8.66 -17.80
CA LEU A 25 5.95 -10.07 -17.42
C LEU A 25 5.23 -10.92 -18.48
N GLY A 26 4.80 -10.35 -19.60
CA GLY A 26 4.11 -11.03 -20.69
C GLY A 26 2.69 -11.50 -20.33
N ALA A 27 2.00 -10.75 -19.48
CA ALA A 27 0.59 -10.97 -19.16
C ALA A 27 -0.32 -10.12 -20.03
N GLN A 28 -1.50 -10.61 -20.35
CA GLN A 28 -2.52 -9.85 -21.07
C GLN A 28 -3.53 -9.27 -20.08
N VAL A 29 -3.76 -7.95 -20.18
CA VAL A 29 -4.77 -7.25 -19.39
C VAL A 29 -6.06 -7.16 -20.19
N GLU A 30 -7.18 -7.58 -19.61
CA GLU A 30 -8.49 -7.45 -20.22
C GLU A 30 -8.99 -6.00 -20.11
N GLU A 31 -9.48 -5.46 -21.22
CA GLU A 31 -10.23 -4.22 -21.26
C GLU A 31 -11.74 -4.54 -21.18
N GLY A 32 -12.50 -3.72 -20.44
CA GLY A 32 -13.95 -3.88 -20.32
C GLY A 32 -14.45 -3.79 -18.88
N ASP A 33 -15.78 -3.69 -18.72
CA ASP A 33 -16.41 -3.46 -17.41
C ASP A 33 -16.50 -4.74 -16.55
N ARG A 34 -16.46 -5.91 -17.15
CA ARG A 34 -16.52 -7.19 -16.44
C ARG A 34 -15.40 -8.12 -16.84
N PRO A 35 -14.70 -8.74 -15.86
CA PRO A 35 -13.69 -9.75 -16.16
C PRO A 35 -14.34 -11.00 -16.75
N SER A 36 -13.65 -11.66 -17.68
CA SER A 36 -14.06 -12.99 -18.12
C SER A 36 -14.10 -13.98 -16.96
N GLU A 37 -14.84 -15.08 -17.08
CA GLU A 37 -15.01 -16.07 -16.01
C GLU A 37 -13.70 -16.73 -15.57
N GLN A 38 -12.68 -16.71 -16.41
CA GLN A 38 -11.36 -17.32 -16.14
C GLN A 38 -10.28 -16.29 -15.81
N ALA A 39 -10.56 -14.98 -15.90
CA ALA A 39 -9.58 -13.95 -15.62
C ALA A 39 -9.19 -13.90 -14.15
N LEU A 40 -7.90 -13.79 -13.87
CA LEU A 40 -7.37 -13.46 -12.57
C LEU A 40 -7.62 -11.97 -12.28
N CYS A 41 -8.30 -11.67 -11.19
CA CYS A 41 -8.53 -10.29 -10.72
C CYS A 41 -7.35 -9.83 -9.86
N LEU A 42 -6.56 -8.90 -10.37
CA LEU A 42 -5.48 -8.27 -9.63
C LEU A 42 -5.95 -6.92 -9.11
N ILE A 43 -5.93 -6.74 -7.80
CA ILE A 43 -6.32 -5.50 -7.15
C ILE A 43 -5.19 -4.98 -6.27
N ALA A 44 -5.09 -3.66 -6.15
CA ALA A 44 -4.03 -3.02 -5.37
C ALA A 44 -4.63 -2.06 -4.33
N PRO A 45 -5.10 -2.59 -3.19
CA PRO A 45 -5.69 -1.77 -2.14
C PRO A 45 -4.62 -1.09 -1.29
N TYR A 46 -4.99 0.06 -0.73
CA TYR A 46 -4.26 0.71 0.35
C TYR A 46 -5.06 0.62 1.64
N GLY A 47 -4.49 -0.03 2.66
CA GLY A 47 -5.04 -0.11 4.01
C GLY A 47 -6.13 -1.16 4.25
N ASP A 48 -6.76 -1.70 3.20
CA ASP A 48 -7.75 -2.78 3.34
C ASP A 48 -7.07 -4.15 3.48
N ASP A 49 -7.81 -5.13 3.95
CA ASP A 49 -7.56 -6.55 3.71
C ASP A 49 -8.08 -6.98 2.32
N ALA A 50 -7.72 -8.17 1.87
CA ALA A 50 -8.12 -8.66 0.54
C ALA A 50 -9.63 -8.87 0.41
N THR A 51 -10.30 -9.32 1.47
CA THR A 51 -11.75 -9.54 1.49
C THR A 51 -12.50 -8.23 1.37
N THR A 52 -12.16 -7.24 2.18
CA THR A 52 -12.75 -5.89 2.13
C THR A 52 -12.50 -5.23 0.77
N ALA A 53 -11.27 -5.34 0.25
CA ALA A 53 -10.92 -4.79 -1.05
C ALA A 53 -11.69 -5.46 -2.20
N ALA A 54 -11.79 -6.79 -2.22
CA ALA A 54 -12.53 -7.51 -3.24
C ALA A 54 -14.01 -7.09 -3.29
N ASN A 55 -14.63 -6.95 -2.11
CA ASN A 55 -16.02 -6.46 -2.00
C ASN A 55 -16.15 -5.02 -2.50
N ARG A 56 -15.24 -4.12 -2.11
CA ARG A 56 -15.26 -2.71 -2.50
C ARG A 56 -15.05 -2.50 -4.01
N PHE A 57 -14.18 -3.29 -4.62
CA PHE A 57 -13.93 -3.25 -6.07
C PHE A 57 -14.97 -4.05 -6.88
N GLY A 58 -15.86 -4.78 -6.23
CA GLY A 58 -16.90 -5.58 -6.89
C GLY A 58 -16.33 -6.74 -7.71
N VAL A 59 -15.24 -7.36 -7.26
CA VAL A 59 -14.58 -8.48 -7.95
C VAL A 59 -14.83 -9.79 -7.23
N ASP A 60 -14.76 -10.92 -7.98
CA ASP A 60 -14.94 -12.26 -7.44
C ASP A 60 -13.77 -12.66 -6.53
N ALA A 61 -14.03 -12.81 -5.23
CA ALA A 61 -13.03 -13.16 -4.23
C ALA A 61 -12.28 -14.47 -4.53
N ALA A 62 -12.94 -15.43 -5.19
CA ALA A 62 -12.33 -16.73 -5.55
C ALA A 62 -11.23 -16.62 -6.62
N ARG A 63 -11.23 -15.51 -7.36
CA ARG A 63 -10.26 -15.22 -8.43
C ARG A 63 -9.40 -13.99 -8.13
N THR A 64 -9.51 -13.45 -6.93
CA THR A 64 -8.83 -12.20 -6.56
C THR A 64 -7.50 -12.46 -5.86
N VAL A 65 -6.50 -11.69 -6.27
CA VAL A 65 -5.19 -11.56 -5.64
C VAL A 65 -4.86 -10.08 -5.50
N CYS A 66 -4.48 -9.67 -4.30
CA CYS A 66 -4.03 -8.31 -4.04
C CYS A 66 -2.52 -8.18 -4.21
N VAL A 67 -2.07 -7.03 -4.72
CA VAL A 67 -0.65 -6.68 -4.91
C VAL A 67 -0.33 -5.43 -4.09
N ASP A 68 0.74 -5.46 -3.31
CA ASP A 68 1.21 -4.27 -2.58
C ASP A 68 2.01 -3.35 -3.50
N LEU A 69 1.43 -2.21 -3.88
CA LEU A 69 2.08 -1.19 -4.73
C LEU A 69 2.82 -0.10 -3.94
N LEU A 70 2.81 -0.14 -2.61
CA LEU A 70 3.46 0.88 -1.80
C LEU A 70 4.99 0.82 -1.91
N THR A 71 5.54 -0.38 -2.08
CA THR A 71 6.98 -0.63 -2.15
C THR A 71 7.48 -0.80 -3.58
N ASP A 72 8.79 -0.86 -3.74
CA ASP A 72 9.44 -1.07 -5.04
C ASP A 72 9.27 -2.52 -5.53
N LEU A 73 8.46 -2.69 -6.57
CA LEU A 73 8.14 -3.98 -7.17
C LEU A 73 9.32 -4.63 -7.93
N SER A 74 10.39 -3.88 -8.19
CA SER A 74 11.61 -4.42 -8.81
C SER A 74 12.49 -5.17 -7.81
N ARG A 75 12.30 -4.94 -6.51
CA ARG A 75 13.10 -5.55 -5.43
C ARG A 75 12.42 -6.72 -4.78
N HIS A 76 11.13 -6.59 -4.51
CA HIS A 76 10.31 -7.62 -3.89
C HIS A 76 8.83 -7.36 -4.13
N ARG A 77 8.02 -8.42 -4.24
CA ARG A 77 6.59 -8.36 -4.46
C ARG A 77 5.84 -9.08 -3.36
N THR A 78 4.83 -8.43 -2.79
CA THR A 78 3.95 -9.05 -1.80
C THR A 78 2.56 -9.21 -2.39
N LEU A 79 2.09 -10.44 -2.40
CA LEU A 79 0.74 -10.82 -2.81
C LEU A 79 -0.09 -11.20 -1.59
N MET A 80 -1.34 -10.82 -1.57
CA MET A 80 -2.27 -11.17 -0.51
C MET A 80 -3.51 -11.84 -1.09
N MET A 81 -3.97 -12.91 -0.44
CA MET A 81 -5.07 -13.75 -0.90
C MET A 81 -6.28 -13.55 0.00
N THR A 82 -7.48 -13.61 -0.58
CA THR A 82 -8.70 -13.78 0.20
C THR A 82 -8.77 -15.21 0.75
N PRO A 83 -9.57 -15.49 1.79
CA PRO A 83 -9.84 -16.86 2.24
C PRO A 83 -10.49 -17.76 1.16
N ALA A 84 -11.14 -17.14 0.16
CA ALA A 84 -11.80 -17.83 -0.93
C ALA A 84 -10.92 -18.01 -2.18
N THR A 85 -9.76 -17.37 -2.26
CA THR A 85 -8.88 -17.43 -3.46
C THR A 85 -8.53 -18.88 -3.80
N ARG A 86 -8.91 -19.31 -5.00
CA ARG A 86 -8.65 -20.66 -5.48
C ARG A 86 -7.15 -20.97 -5.60
N PRO A 87 -6.73 -22.22 -5.30
CA PRO A 87 -5.31 -22.61 -5.36
C PRO A 87 -4.67 -22.41 -6.75
N ASP A 88 -5.43 -22.64 -7.84
CA ASP A 88 -4.95 -22.42 -9.21
C ASP A 88 -4.70 -20.93 -9.50
N MET A 89 -5.56 -20.02 -9.03
CA MET A 89 -5.39 -18.58 -9.16
C MET A 89 -4.19 -18.07 -8.34
N ARG A 90 -4.02 -18.58 -7.12
CA ARG A 90 -2.83 -18.31 -6.30
C ARG A 90 -1.55 -18.74 -7.01
N ALA A 91 -1.52 -19.97 -7.55
CA ALA A 91 -0.34 -20.50 -8.25
C ALA A 91 -0.04 -19.70 -9.52
N ALA A 92 -1.07 -19.33 -10.30
CA ALA A 92 -0.94 -18.51 -11.49
C ALA A 92 -0.37 -17.12 -11.18
N ALA A 93 -0.89 -16.46 -10.15
CA ALA A 93 -0.39 -15.15 -9.70
C ALA A 93 1.07 -15.23 -9.22
N HIS A 94 1.41 -16.20 -8.38
CA HIS A 94 2.78 -16.40 -7.91
C HIS A 94 3.75 -16.64 -9.07
N ALA A 95 3.40 -17.55 -9.99
CA ALA A 95 4.24 -17.86 -11.14
C ALA A 95 4.43 -16.66 -12.07
N LEU A 96 3.39 -15.84 -12.26
CA LEU A 96 3.48 -14.61 -13.04
C LEU A 96 4.42 -13.62 -12.41
N PHE A 97 4.20 -13.27 -11.14
CA PHE A 97 4.99 -12.25 -10.45
C PHE A 97 6.43 -12.68 -10.12
N ALA A 98 6.77 -13.97 -10.21
CA ALA A 98 8.12 -14.50 -10.05
C ALA A 98 8.85 -14.73 -11.39
N ARG A 99 8.23 -14.45 -12.54
CA ARG A 99 8.74 -14.83 -13.87
C ARG A 99 10.09 -14.21 -14.22
N ASP A 100 10.36 -13.01 -13.75
CA ASP A 100 11.60 -12.26 -13.96
C ASP A 100 12.66 -12.48 -12.87
N GLY A 101 12.43 -13.43 -11.94
CA GLY A 101 13.36 -13.77 -10.86
C GLY A 101 13.25 -12.88 -9.64
N VAL A 102 12.35 -11.89 -9.61
CA VAL A 102 12.11 -11.06 -8.42
C VAL A 102 11.40 -11.91 -7.36
N GLY A 103 11.84 -11.78 -6.10
CA GLY A 103 11.27 -12.51 -4.97
C GLY A 103 9.80 -12.16 -4.74
N VAL A 104 8.96 -13.18 -4.52
CA VAL A 104 7.53 -13.02 -4.27
C VAL A 104 7.16 -13.65 -2.94
N THR A 105 6.51 -12.90 -2.05
CA THR A 105 5.92 -13.41 -0.82
C THR A 105 4.41 -13.40 -0.93
N VAL A 106 3.80 -14.52 -0.60
CA VAL A 106 2.34 -14.66 -0.51
C VAL A 106 1.94 -14.66 0.95
N ILE A 107 1.08 -13.71 1.31
CA ILE A 107 0.54 -13.59 2.68
C ILE A 107 -0.94 -13.98 2.73
N ARG A 108 -1.42 -14.30 3.92
CA ARG A 108 -2.85 -14.47 4.20
C ARG A 108 -3.54 -13.11 4.21
N ASP A 109 -4.86 -13.15 4.16
CA ASP A 109 -5.71 -11.96 4.32
C ASP A 109 -5.34 -11.18 5.57
N SER A 110 -4.95 -9.92 5.38
CA SER A 110 -4.38 -9.10 6.44
C SER A 110 -4.55 -7.62 6.13
N VAL A 111 -5.07 -6.88 7.08
CA VAL A 111 -5.32 -5.43 6.94
C VAL A 111 -4.00 -4.68 6.67
N GLY A 112 -3.97 -3.97 5.55
CA GLY A 112 -2.87 -3.07 5.18
C GLY A 112 -1.55 -3.78 4.84
N PHE A 113 -1.58 -5.00 4.34
CA PHE A 113 -0.39 -5.79 4.06
C PHE A 113 0.61 -5.79 5.25
N VAL A 114 1.90 -6.08 5.00
CA VAL A 114 2.94 -5.93 6.02
C VAL A 114 3.61 -4.56 5.92
N ALA A 115 4.08 -4.20 4.71
CA ALA A 115 4.84 -2.97 4.52
C ALA A 115 3.98 -1.71 4.72
N GLN A 116 2.76 -1.68 4.20
CA GLN A 116 1.84 -0.56 4.38
C GLN A 116 1.59 -0.28 5.87
N ARG A 117 1.29 -1.34 6.64
CA ARG A 117 1.03 -1.23 8.08
C ARG A 117 2.24 -0.69 8.84
N VAL A 118 3.42 -1.26 8.61
CA VAL A 118 4.65 -0.86 9.32
C VAL A 118 5.03 0.57 8.96
N LEU A 119 5.09 0.89 7.67
CA LEU A 119 5.53 2.21 7.20
C LEU A 119 4.55 3.32 7.60
N ALA A 120 3.24 3.08 7.46
CA ALA A 120 2.24 4.05 7.86
C ALA A 120 2.29 4.35 9.37
N MET A 121 2.51 3.32 10.21
CA MET A 121 2.65 3.51 11.66
C MET A 121 3.93 4.22 12.04
N VAL A 122 5.07 3.90 11.42
CA VAL A 122 6.35 4.61 11.67
C VAL A 122 6.22 6.09 11.34
N VAL A 123 5.65 6.42 10.18
CA VAL A 123 5.42 7.81 9.79
C VAL A 123 4.42 8.49 10.71
N ASN A 124 3.33 7.81 11.06
CA ASN A 124 2.30 8.36 11.94
C ASN A 124 2.84 8.71 13.34
N LEU A 125 3.68 7.84 13.90
CA LEU A 125 4.33 8.10 15.19
C LEU A 125 5.26 9.32 15.11
N ALA A 126 6.05 9.44 14.05
CA ALA A 126 6.90 10.61 13.82
C ALA A 126 6.08 11.91 13.68
N CYS A 127 4.94 11.83 13.00
CA CYS A 127 3.98 12.93 12.90
C CYS A 127 3.38 13.32 14.27
N ASP A 128 3.12 12.35 15.15
CA ASP A 128 2.65 12.64 16.51
C ASP A 128 3.73 13.34 17.35
N ILE A 129 5.00 12.94 17.23
CA ILE A 129 6.14 13.60 17.88
C ILE A 129 6.25 15.07 17.43
N ALA A 130 6.14 15.32 16.11
CA ALA A 130 6.14 16.67 15.56
C ALA A 130 4.93 17.49 16.04
N GLN A 131 3.73 16.88 16.05
CA GLN A 131 2.50 17.52 16.54
C GLN A 131 2.60 17.97 18.00
N GLN A 132 3.26 17.17 18.83
CA GLN A 132 3.47 17.46 20.25
C GLN A 132 4.66 18.40 20.50
N ARG A 133 5.39 18.82 19.45
CA ARG A 133 6.58 19.68 19.54
C ARG A 133 7.67 19.09 20.44
N ILE A 134 7.80 17.78 20.49
CA ILE A 134 8.86 17.08 21.25
C ILE A 134 10.22 17.32 20.59
N ALA A 135 10.25 17.35 19.25
CA ALA A 135 11.41 17.68 18.44
C ALA A 135 10.97 18.32 17.12
N SER A 136 11.87 19.04 16.45
CA SER A 136 11.61 19.56 15.12
C SER A 136 11.50 18.43 14.09
N PRO A 137 10.82 18.63 12.96
CA PRO A 137 10.76 17.63 11.89
C PRO A 137 12.14 17.17 11.41
N GLU A 138 13.11 18.06 11.36
CA GLU A 138 14.49 17.76 10.98
C GLU A 138 15.18 16.88 12.01
N ASP A 139 15.06 17.21 13.29
CA ASP A 139 15.66 16.43 14.39
C ASP A 139 15.05 15.04 14.49
N ILE A 140 13.73 14.90 14.27
CA ILE A 140 13.05 13.59 14.23
C ILE A 140 13.66 12.71 13.14
N ASP A 141 13.77 13.24 11.93
CA ASP A 141 14.34 12.51 10.80
C ASP A 141 15.81 12.13 11.04
N GLN A 142 16.59 13.04 11.60
CA GLN A 142 18.00 12.80 11.91
C GLN A 142 18.16 11.76 13.03
N ALA A 143 17.41 11.88 14.11
CA ALA A 143 17.48 10.97 15.25
C ALA A 143 17.16 9.52 14.86
N VAL A 144 16.12 9.32 14.04
CA VAL A 144 15.73 7.98 13.57
C VAL A 144 16.78 7.39 12.62
N ARG A 145 17.35 8.20 11.72
CA ARG A 145 18.43 7.75 10.84
C ARG A 145 19.67 7.32 11.62
N LEU A 146 20.11 8.11 12.58
CA LEU A 146 21.32 7.86 13.35
C LEU A 146 21.11 6.78 14.42
N GLY A 147 19.96 6.82 15.12
CA GLY A 147 19.68 5.93 16.24
C GLY A 147 19.19 4.54 15.83
N LEU A 148 18.43 4.44 14.74
CA LEU A 148 17.83 3.18 14.28
C LEU A 148 18.42 2.67 12.95
N GLY A 149 19.34 3.42 12.32
CA GLY A 149 19.96 3.02 11.07
C GLY A 149 18.99 2.98 9.87
N TYR A 150 17.90 3.74 9.91
CA TYR A 150 16.94 3.79 8.80
C TYR A 150 17.58 4.49 7.57
N PRO A 151 17.25 4.06 6.36
CA PRO A 151 17.84 4.62 5.13
C PRO A 151 17.48 6.09 4.93
N GLN A 152 16.34 6.53 5.47
CA GLN A 152 15.90 7.92 5.50
C GLN A 152 15.05 8.19 6.73
N GLY A 153 14.85 9.47 7.06
CA GLY A 153 14.00 9.87 8.18
C GLY A 153 12.52 9.55 7.93
N PRO A 154 11.74 9.30 8.98
CA PRO A 154 10.35 8.88 8.84
C PRO A 154 9.44 9.92 8.17
N LEU A 155 9.64 11.21 8.42
CA LEU A 155 8.84 12.27 7.80
C LEU A 155 9.21 12.45 6.32
N ALA A 156 10.50 12.41 5.98
CA ALA A 156 10.97 12.38 4.60
C ALA A 156 10.46 11.13 3.85
N TRP A 157 10.43 10.00 4.54
CA TRP A 157 9.86 8.76 3.98
C TRP A 157 8.36 8.91 3.72
N GLY A 158 7.63 9.50 4.66
CA GLY A 158 6.24 9.81 4.50
C GLY A 158 5.93 10.71 3.31
N ASP A 159 6.77 11.72 3.05
CA ASP A 159 6.64 12.58 1.87
C ASP A 159 6.86 11.79 0.56
N SER A 160 7.86 10.90 0.52
CA SER A 160 8.12 10.08 -0.67
C SER A 160 7.05 9.01 -0.93
N LEU A 161 6.42 8.46 0.11
CA LEU A 161 5.31 7.52 0.00
C LEU A 161 3.97 8.20 -0.35
N GLY A 162 3.87 9.49 -0.06
CA GLY A 162 2.70 10.32 -0.25
C GLY A 162 1.81 10.44 0.98
N PRO A 163 1.72 11.63 1.60
CA PRO A 163 0.93 11.84 2.82
C PRO A 163 -0.54 11.46 2.69
N ARG A 164 -1.18 11.72 1.51
CA ARG A 164 -2.57 11.31 1.25
C ARG A 164 -2.74 9.79 1.24
N ARG A 165 -1.80 9.07 0.63
CA ARG A 165 -1.82 7.60 0.58
C ARG A 165 -1.67 7.01 1.98
N LEU A 166 -0.75 7.54 2.79
CA LEU A 166 -0.56 7.11 4.18
C LEU A 166 -1.80 7.41 5.04
N LEU A 167 -2.44 8.56 4.85
CA LEU A 167 -3.69 8.89 5.52
C LEU A 167 -4.78 7.86 5.17
N THR A 168 -4.95 7.55 3.89
CA THR A 168 -5.91 6.53 3.41
C THR A 168 -5.64 5.16 4.04
N ILE A 169 -4.37 4.73 4.09
CA ILE A 169 -3.97 3.46 4.71
C ILE A 169 -4.41 3.41 6.16
N LEU A 170 -4.08 4.42 6.96
CA LEU A 170 -4.41 4.46 8.38
C LEU A 170 -5.92 4.53 8.63
N GLU A 171 -6.65 5.36 7.89
CA GLU A 171 -8.11 5.49 8.02
C GLU A 171 -8.82 4.17 7.73
N ARG A 172 -8.42 3.45 6.68
CA ARG A 172 -9.00 2.15 6.34
C ARG A 172 -8.64 1.09 7.36
N MET A 173 -7.39 1.04 7.78
CA MET A 173 -6.96 0.11 8.83
C MET A 173 -7.73 0.35 10.14
N LEU A 174 -7.93 1.61 10.53
CA LEU A 174 -8.74 1.98 11.69
C LEU A 174 -10.19 1.54 11.51
N ASN A 175 -10.77 1.77 10.33
CA ASN A 175 -12.16 1.42 10.04
C ASN A 175 -12.40 -0.10 10.07
N VAL A 176 -11.48 -0.88 9.50
CA VAL A 176 -11.62 -2.35 9.45
C VAL A 176 -11.39 -3.00 10.83
N THR A 177 -10.42 -2.49 11.60
CA THR A 177 -10.01 -3.13 12.85
C THR A 177 -10.64 -2.52 14.10
N GLY A 178 -11.06 -1.26 14.05
CA GLY A 178 -11.46 -0.48 15.22
C GLY A 178 -10.30 -0.19 16.19
N ASP A 179 -9.07 -0.55 15.85
CA ASP A 179 -7.92 -0.41 16.74
C ASP A 179 -7.39 1.04 16.72
N PRO A 180 -7.41 1.75 17.87
CA PRO A 180 -7.02 3.15 17.96
C PRO A 180 -5.54 3.42 17.63
N ARG A 181 -4.69 2.38 17.59
CA ARG A 181 -3.29 2.53 17.16
C ARG A 181 -3.16 3.05 15.72
N TYR A 182 -4.18 2.81 14.89
CA TYR A 182 -4.21 3.27 13.50
C TYR A 182 -4.84 4.66 13.32
N ARG A 183 -5.19 5.34 14.40
CA ARG A 183 -5.73 6.70 14.32
C ARG A 183 -4.68 7.64 13.70
N PRO A 184 -5.00 8.31 12.58
CA PRO A 184 -4.07 9.24 11.97
C PRO A 184 -3.79 10.44 12.90
N SER A 185 -2.54 10.83 13.00
CA SER A 185 -2.16 12.05 13.71
C SER A 185 -2.75 13.29 13.04
N HIS A 186 -3.01 14.34 13.81
CA HIS A 186 -3.47 15.61 13.25
C HIS A 186 -2.45 16.26 12.32
N TRP A 187 -1.15 16.06 12.61
CA TRP A 187 -0.05 16.52 11.75
C TRP A 187 -0.13 15.91 10.36
N LEU A 188 -0.22 14.58 10.26
CA LEU A 188 -0.38 13.87 9.00
C LEU A 188 -1.67 14.28 8.27
N ARG A 189 -2.80 14.26 8.98
CA ARG A 189 -4.10 14.58 8.38
C ARG A 189 -4.14 15.97 7.75
N ARG A 190 -3.70 17.00 8.46
CA ARG A 190 -3.71 18.38 7.96
C ARG A 190 -2.83 18.54 6.73
N ARG A 191 -1.59 17.98 6.78
CA ARG A 191 -0.66 18.07 5.65
C ARG A 191 -1.11 17.27 4.44
N ALA A 192 -1.65 16.10 4.65
CA ALA A 192 -2.24 15.30 3.58
C ALA A 192 -3.40 16.02 2.89
N LEU A 193 -4.30 16.66 3.63
CA LEU A 193 -5.44 17.39 3.07
C LEU A 193 -5.01 18.65 2.31
N LEU A 194 -3.99 19.35 2.80
CA LEU A 194 -3.48 20.58 2.20
C LEU A 194 -2.41 20.35 1.12
N GLY A 195 -1.96 19.10 0.92
CA GLY A 195 -0.88 18.80 -0.03
C GLY A 195 0.49 19.34 0.42
N LEU A 196 0.72 19.44 1.72
CA LEU A 196 1.96 19.96 2.31
C LEU A 196 2.90 18.82 2.69
N SER A 197 4.21 19.12 2.71
CA SER A 197 5.24 18.21 3.22
C SER A 197 5.05 17.94 4.71
N LEU A 198 5.30 16.71 5.13
CA LEU A 198 5.31 16.32 6.56
C LEU A 198 6.46 16.99 7.32
N ARG A 199 7.47 17.45 6.61
CA ARG A 199 8.65 18.15 7.15
C ARG A 199 8.44 19.66 7.29
N LEU A 200 7.35 20.20 6.76
CA LEU A 200 7.03 21.61 6.90
C LEU A 200 6.70 21.92 8.37
N ASP A 201 7.59 22.68 9.01
CA ASP A 201 7.35 23.15 10.38
C ASP A 201 6.31 24.29 10.41
N GLU A 202 5.59 24.38 11.49
CA GLU A 202 4.64 25.47 11.70
C GLU A 202 5.39 26.67 12.32
N PRO A 203 5.20 27.90 11.78
CA PRO A 203 5.81 29.06 12.40
C PRO A 203 5.37 29.18 13.86
N SER A 204 6.30 29.53 14.73
CA SER A 204 5.98 29.82 16.13
C SER A 204 4.92 30.90 16.17
N THR A 205 3.75 30.56 16.66
CA THR A 205 2.77 31.61 17.06
C THR A 205 3.36 32.34 18.26
N ILE A 206 3.82 33.56 17.99
CA ILE A 206 4.20 34.49 19.01
C ILE A 206 2.98 34.89 19.82
#